data_7aa1509efb1820465dd7011ed49f854e
#
_entry.id   7aa1509efb1820465dd7011ed49f854e
#
_cell.length_a   1.000
_cell.length_b   1.000
_cell.length_c   1.000
_cell.angle_alpha   90.00
_cell.angle_beta   90.00
_cell.angle_gamma   90.00
#
_symmetry.space_group_name_H-M   'P 1'
#
loop_
_entity.id
_entity.type
_entity.pdbx_description
1 polymer ?
#
loop_
_entity_poly.entity_id
_entity_poly.type
_entity_poly.pdbx_seq_one_letter_code
_entity_poly.pdbx_strand_id
1 'polypeptide(L)'
;MPQIPPDGYTIRDGTTDDIPMLVRHRLRMFEDMGVAVDTPAVGAAFAAWLDVHMRAGAYRAWLVEHHHGVVAGGGITVPPWPPGPRELSGHLPIVYNIYTEPAHRRRGLARTIMQTIHAWCLAAGYRTVALAASDDGRSMYQSLGYRESPQPYMFVTLSH
;
A
#
# COMPACT_ATOMS: atom_id res chain seq x y z
N MET A 1 16.05 -2.47 -9.84
CA MET A 1 15.84 -1.32 -10.72
C MET A 1 14.43 -0.82 -10.49
N PRO A 2 14.25 0.47 -10.23
CA PRO A 2 12.91 1.02 -10.22
C PRO A 2 12.29 0.82 -11.61
N GLN A 3 11.05 0.35 -11.63
CA GLN A 3 10.34 0.13 -12.88
C GLN A 3 9.95 1.47 -13.50
N ILE A 4 10.15 1.57 -14.82
CA ILE A 4 9.70 2.74 -15.57
C ILE A 4 8.18 2.63 -15.69
N PRO A 5 7.41 3.63 -15.24
CA PRO A 5 5.96 3.62 -15.42
C PRO A 5 5.61 3.66 -16.93
N PRO A 6 4.39 3.25 -17.31
CA PRO A 6 3.93 3.38 -18.69
C PRO A 6 4.04 4.83 -19.21
N ASP A 7 4.09 4.99 -20.53
CA ASP A 7 4.17 6.31 -21.15
C ASP A 7 3.06 7.26 -20.68
N GLY A 8 3.43 8.49 -20.37
CA GLY A 8 2.52 9.50 -19.84
C GLY A 8 2.31 9.47 -18.34
N TYR A 9 2.93 8.51 -17.64
CA TYR A 9 2.86 8.40 -16.18
C TYR A 9 4.24 8.62 -15.55
N THR A 10 4.25 9.20 -14.35
CA THR A 10 5.45 9.33 -13.52
C THR A 10 5.16 8.76 -12.13
N ILE A 11 6.18 8.20 -11.49
CA ILE A 11 6.08 7.74 -10.09
C ILE A 11 7.01 8.57 -9.22
N ARG A 12 6.53 8.96 -8.04
CA ARG A 12 7.30 9.73 -7.06
C ARG A 12 6.99 9.28 -5.64
N ASP A 13 7.87 9.66 -4.72
CA ASP A 13 7.61 9.53 -3.28
C ASP A 13 6.42 10.43 -2.89
N GLY A 14 5.59 9.93 -1.97
CA GLY A 14 4.53 10.70 -1.33
C GLY A 14 5.08 11.57 -0.20
N THR A 15 4.45 12.71 0.00
CA THR A 15 4.75 13.66 1.08
C THR A 15 3.52 13.90 1.94
N THR A 16 3.67 14.63 3.04
CA THR A 16 2.53 15.02 3.87
C THR A 16 1.50 15.88 3.14
N ASP A 17 1.89 16.57 2.08
CA ASP A 17 0.97 17.34 1.24
C ASP A 17 0.00 16.43 0.44
N ASP A 18 0.34 15.16 0.29
CA ASP A 18 -0.48 14.16 -0.39
C ASP A 18 -1.52 13.50 0.53
N ILE A 19 -1.54 13.80 1.82
CA ILE A 19 -2.45 13.18 2.79
C ILE A 19 -3.91 13.22 2.32
N PRO A 20 -4.47 14.32 1.82
CA PRO A 20 -5.84 14.31 1.32
C PRO A 20 -6.10 13.29 0.22
N MET A 21 -5.14 13.11 -0.69
CA MET A 21 -5.24 12.13 -1.78
C MET A 21 -5.10 10.70 -1.28
N LEU A 22 -4.17 10.45 -0.35
CA LEU A 22 -3.99 9.14 0.29
C LEU A 22 -5.25 8.71 1.06
N VAL A 23 -5.88 9.64 1.77
CA VAL A 23 -7.17 9.40 2.45
C VAL A 23 -8.26 9.07 1.44
N ARG A 24 -8.39 9.85 0.38
CA ARG A 24 -9.35 9.60 -0.68
C ARG A 24 -9.16 8.19 -1.28
N HIS A 25 -7.95 7.81 -1.64
CA HIS A 25 -7.65 6.49 -2.21
C HIS A 25 -8.05 5.36 -1.27
N ARG A 26 -7.76 5.50 0.03
CA ARG A 26 -8.14 4.48 1.03
C ARG A 26 -9.66 4.33 1.15
N LEU A 27 -10.40 5.43 1.20
CA LEU A 27 -11.86 5.39 1.29
C LEU A 27 -12.47 4.78 0.02
N ARG A 28 -11.98 5.16 -1.15
CA ARG A 28 -12.39 4.58 -2.44
C ARG A 28 -12.06 3.09 -2.54
N MET A 29 -10.93 2.67 -2.01
CA MET A 29 -10.56 1.26 -1.95
C MET A 29 -11.58 0.45 -1.13
N PHE A 30 -12.02 0.93 0.02
CA PHE A 30 -13.07 0.28 0.82
C PHE A 30 -14.40 0.25 0.09
N GLU A 31 -14.78 1.35 -0.57
CA GLU A 31 -15.99 1.42 -1.39
C GLU A 31 -15.97 0.35 -2.50
N ASP A 32 -14.87 0.25 -3.25
CA ASP A 32 -14.69 -0.75 -4.31
C ASP A 32 -14.77 -2.20 -3.78
N MET A 33 -14.31 -2.43 -2.55
CA MET A 33 -14.38 -3.74 -1.90
C MET A 33 -15.75 -4.04 -1.28
N GLY A 34 -16.70 -3.10 -1.34
CA GLY A 34 -18.02 -3.24 -0.72
C GLY A 34 -17.98 -3.24 0.82
N VAL A 35 -16.91 -2.72 1.41
CA VAL A 35 -16.78 -2.61 2.87
C VAL A 35 -17.49 -1.36 3.37
N ALA A 36 -18.47 -1.52 4.25
CA ALA A 36 -19.14 -0.40 4.89
C ALA A 36 -18.19 0.30 5.86
N VAL A 37 -18.02 1.61 5.70
CA VAL A 37 -17.17 2.43 6.56
C VAL A 37 -17.90 3.71 6.97
N ASP A 38 -17.66 4.15 8.19
CA ASP A 38 -17.94 5.52 8.60
C ASP A 38 -16.90 6.43 7.95
N THR A 39 -17.23 6.95 6.76
CA THR A 39 -16.30 7.70 5.92
C THR A 39 -15.68 8.91 6.63
N PRO A 40 -16.44 9.79 7.34
CA PRO A 40 -15.84 10.89 8.10
C PRO A 40 -14.89 10.42 9.20
N ALA A 41 -15.30 9.42 9.99
CA ALA A 41 -14.49 8.93 11.11
C ALA A 41 -13.21 8.25 10.64
N VAL A 42 -13.31 7.34 9.67
CA VAL A 42 -12.13 6.65 9.11
C VAL A 42 -11.21 7.62 8.38
N GLY A 43 -11.76 8.55 7.61
CA GLY A 43 -10.98 9.57 6.90
C GLY A 43 -10.18 10.46 7.85
N ALA A 44 -10.82 10.98 8.92
CA ALA A 44 -10.16 11.82 9.92
C ALA A 44 -9.07 11.03 10.69
N ALA A 45 -9.38 9.82 11.13
CA ALA A 45 -8.43 8.98 11.84
C ALA A 45 -7.21 8.64 10.97
N PHE A 46 -7.44 8.30 9.71
CA PHE A 46 -6.35 7.96 8.78
C PHE A 46 -5.50 9.19 8.43
N ALA A 47 -6.10 10.36 8.24
CA ALA A 47 -5.35 11.60 8.01
C ALA A 47 -4.41 11.93 9.18
N ALA A 48 -4.92 11.86 10.42
CA ALA A 48 -4.13 12.09 11.63
C ALA A 48 -3.00 11.05 11.77
N TRP A 49 -3.29 9.78 11.48
CA TRP A 49 -2.31 8.71 11.52
C TRP A 49 -1.21 8.92 10.46
N LEU A 50 -1.57 9.30 9.23
CA LEU A 50 -0.61 9.59 8.17
C LEU A 50 0.32 10.75 8.53
N ASP A 51 -0.20 11.84 9.09
CA ASP A 51 0.62 12.98 9.47
C ASP A 51 1.73 12.59 10.45
N VAL A 52 1.38 11.82 11.48
CA VAL A 52 2.35 11.33 12.47
C VAL A 52 3.36 10.37 11.84
N HIS A 53 2.87 9.36 11.12
CA HIS A 53 3.72 8.26 10.66
C HIS A 53 4.58 8.62 9.44
N MET A 54 4.10 9.48 8.55
CA MET A 54 4.90 9.98 7.43
C MET A 54 6.03 10.89 7.92
N ARG A 55 5.75 11.80 8.87
CA ARG A 55 6.79 12.65 9.49
C ARG A 55 7.85 11.84 10.23
N ALA A 56 7.45 10.75 10.86
CA ALA A 56 8.36 9.85 11.57
C ALA A 56 9.11 8.88 10.63
N GLY A 57 8.79 8.85 9.32
CA GLY A 57 9.32 7.87 8.39
C GLY A 57 8.80 6.43 8.60
N ALA A 58 7.76 6.26 9.41
CA ALA A 58 7.15 4.95 9.72
C ALA A 58 6.13 4.50 8.67
N TYR A 59 5.62 5.42 7.87
CA TYR A 59 4.83 5.13 6.67
C TYR A 59 5.46 5.83 5.48
N ARG A 60 5.70 5.09 4.41
CA ARG A 60 6.20 5.59 3.14
C ARG A 60 5.18 5.31 2.05
N ALA A 61 4.93 6.30 1.21
CA ALA A 61 4.01 6.19 0.08
C ALA A 61 4.74 6.44 -1.24
N TRP A 62 4.22 5.83 -2.31
CA TRP A 62 4.58 6.15 -3.70
C TRP A 62 3.30 6.47 -4.45
N LEU A 63 3.35 7.52 -5.26
CA LEU A 63 2.22 8.01 -6.03
C LEU A 63 2.56 8.02 -7.50
N VAL A 64 1.57 7.69 -8.32
CA VAL A 64 1.66 7.78 -9.78
C VAL A 64 0.84 8.97 -10.24
N GLU A 65 1.46 9.81 -11.04
CA GLU A 65 0.85 10.99 -11.64
C GLU A 65 0.66 10.81 -13.15
N HIS A 66 -0.41 11.40 -13.66
CA HIS A 66 -0.70 11.51 -15.08
C HIS A 66 -1.17 12.94 -15.36
N HIS A 67 -0.48 13.63 -16.28
CA HIS A 67 -0.62 15.07 -16.50
C HIS A 67 -0.39 15.85 -15.19
N HIS A 68 -1.44 16.34 -14.53
CA HIS A 68 -1.34 17.19 -13.36
C HIS A 68 -2.01 16.60 -12.11
N GLY A 69 -2.30 15.31 -12.13
CA GLY A 69 -3.01 14.69 -11.02
C GLY A 69 -2.47 13.33 -10.60
N VAL A 70 -2.60 13.02 -9.32
CA VAL A 70 -2.33 11.70 -8.77
C VAL A 70 -3.46 10.75 -9.17
N VAL A 71 -3.11 9.63 -9.79
CA VAL A 71 -4.08 8.66 -10.33
C VAL A 71 -3.93 7.26 -9.74
N ALA A 72 -2.85 6.99 -9.03
CA ALA A 72 -2.64 5.74 -8.32
C ALA A 72 -1.68 5.95 -7.16
N GLY A 73 -1.68 5.02 -6.22
CA GLY A 73 -0.76 5.07 -5.10
C GLY A 73 -0.72 3.78 -4.31
N GLY A 74 0.21 3.73 -3.39
CA GLY A 74 0.38 2.66 -2.43
C GLY A 74 1.38 3.05 -1.36
N GLY A 75 1.40 2.32 -0.27
CA GLY A 75 2.31 2.61 0.83
C GLY A 75 2.72 1.38 1.62
N ILE A 76 3.66 1.59 2.53
CA ILE A 76 4.27 0.54 3.32
C ILE A 76 4.52 1.02 4.75
N THR A 77 4.36 0.13 5.70
CA THR A 77 4.92 0.25 7.04
C THR A 77 5.96 -0.85 7.26
N VAL A 78 6.86 -0.65 8.20
CA VAL A 78 7.87 -1.66 8.60
C VAL A 78 7.86 -1.80 10.11
N PRO A 79 6.79 -2.39 10.69
CA PRO A 79 6.71 -2.57 12.13
C PRO A 79 7.70 -3.60 12.64
N PRO A 80 8.05 -3.55 13.94
CA PRO A 80 8.72 -4.64 14.62
C PRO A 80 7.96 -5.96 14.43
N TRP A 81 8.70 -7.02 14.16
CA TRP A 81 8.14 -8.35 13.92
C TRP A 81 9.05 -9.43 14.51
N PRO A 82 8.53 -10.39 15.25
CA PRO A 82 9.37 -11.47 15.77
C PRO A 82 10.13 -12.17 14.65
N PRO A 83 11.46 -12.33 14.76
CA PRO A 83 12.22 -13.07 13.76
C PRO A 83 11.66 -14.47 13.54
N GLY A 84 11.59 -14.89 12.31
CA GLY A 84 11.03 -16.17 11.91
C GLY A 84 11.63 -16.70 10.61
N PRO A 85 11.20 -17.86 10.13
CA PRO A 85 11.83 -18.53 8.98
C PRO A 85 11.86 -17.71 7.68
N ARG A 86 10.95 -16.73 7.55
CA ARG A 86 10.84 -15.92 6.33
C ARG A 86 11.59 -14.60 6.43
N GLU A 87 11.71 -14.04 7.64
CA GLU A 87 12.32 -12.74 7.87
C GLU A 87 13.06 -12.75 9.23
N LEU A 88 14.35 -12.46 9.20
CA LEU A 88 15.22 -12.48 10.37
C LEU A 88 15.57 -11.09 10.91
N SER A 89 15.22 -10.02 10.19
CA SER A 89 15.59 -8.64 10.53
C SER A 89 14.92 -8.10 11.79
N GLY A 90 13.91 -8.77 12.30
CA GLY A 90 13.08 -8.27 13.41
C GLY A 90 12.01 -7.26 12.97
N HIS A 91 11.79 -7.10 11.66
CA HIS A 91 10.81 -6.20 11.08
C HIS A 91 10.13 -6.87 9.89
N LEU A 92 8.89 -6.52 9.61
CA LEU A 92 8.15 -7.02 8.44
C LEU A 92 7.57 -5.86 7.65
N PRO A 93 8.05 -5.61 6.42
CA PRO A 93 7.40 -4.72 5.50
C PRO A 93 5.97 -5.18 5.18
N ILE A 94 4.98 -4.29 5.36
CA ILE A 94 3.57 -4.57 5.09
C ILE A 94 3.02 -3.49 4.16
N VAL A 95 2.52 -3.91 3.01
CA VAL A 95 1.97 -3.02 1.98
C VAL A 95 0.51 -2.73 2.27
N TYR A 96 0.12 -1.46 2.08
CA TYR A 96 -1.23 -0.97 2.24
C TYR A 96 -1.64 -0.05 1.09
N ASN A 97 -2.94 0.12 0.92
CA ASN A 97 -3.54 1.20 0.13
C ASN A 97 -3.13 1.20 -1.34
N ILE A 98 -2.90 0.02 -1.94
CA ILE A 98 -2.70 -0.06 -3.39
C ILE A 98 -4.04 0.27 -4.06
N TYR A 99 -4.07 1.40 -4.74
CA TYR A 99 -5.26 1.90 -5.41
C TYR A 99 -4.91 2.56 -6.74
N THR A 100 -5.77 2.38 -7.72
CA THR A 100 -5.72 3.07 -9.02
C THR A 100 -7.09 3.63 -9.34
N GLU A 101 -7.14 4.90 -9.73
CA GLU A 101 -8.38 5.56 -10.18
C GLU A 101 -8.99 4.79 -11.35
N PRO A 102 -10.33 4.62 -11.40
CA PRO A 102 -10.99 3.75 -12.38
C PRO A 102 -10.59 4.00 -13.83
N ALA A 103 -10.48 5.27 -14.24
CA ALA A 103 -10.10 5.66 -15.60
C ALA A 103 -8.67 5.26 -16.01
N HIS A 104 -7.83 4.90 -15.04
CA HIS A 104 -6.41 4.56 -15.23
C HIS A 104 -6.09 3.09 -14.95
N ARG A 105 -7.10 2.26 -14.67
CA ARG A 105 -6.94 0.82 -14.41
C ARG A 105 -6.53 0.05 -15.65
N ARG A 106 -5.99 -1.16 -15.44
CA ARG A 106 -5.54 -2.08 -16.50
C ARG A 106 -4.38 -1.55 -17.35
N ARG A 107 -3.62 -0.61 -16.81
CA ARG A 107 -2.43 0.00 -17.44
C ARG A 107 -1.11 -0.39 -16.72
N GLY A 108 -1.16 -1.31 -15.78
CA GLY A 108 0.03 -1.78 -15.06
C GLY A 108 0.51 -0.89 -13.91
N LEU A 109 -0.24 0.17 -13.53
CA LEU A 109 0.21 1.13 -12.50
C LEU A 109 0.40 0.50 -11.12
N ALA A 110 -0.54 -0.35 -10.68
CA ALA A 110 -0.41 -1.06 -9.42
C ALA A 110 0.84 -1.96 -9.40
N ARG A 111 1.14 -2.64 -10.51
CA ARG A 111 2.35 -3.44 -10.68
C ARG A 111 3.61 -2.57 -10.56
N THR A 112 3.64 -1.41 -11.21
CA THR A 112 4.77 -0.48 -11.13
C THR A 112 5.00 -0.02 -9.70
N ILE A 113 3.94 0.33 -8.96
CA ILE A 113 4.03 0.70 -7.55
C ILE A 113 4.62 -0.45 -6.73
N MET A 114 4.10 -1.67 -6.88
CA MET A 114 4.58 -2.85 -6.15
C MET A 114 6.05 -3.15 -6.44
N GLN A 115 6.48 -3.05 -7.68
CA GLN A 115 7.87 -3.27 -8.06
C GLN A 115 8.79 -2.19 -7.47
N THR A 116 8.33 -0.95 -7.40
CA THR A 116 9.05 0.15 -6.72
C THR A 116 9.19 -0.13 -5.23
N ILE A 117 8.12 -0.57 -4.57
CA ILE A 117 8.15 -0.99 -3.16
C ILE A 117 9.12 -2.16 -2.94
N HIS A 118 9.09 -3.18 -3.81
CA HIS A 118 10.02 -4.32 -3.71
C HIS A 118 11.47 -3.88 -3.86
N ALA A 119 11.78 -3.00 -4.82
CA ALA A 119 13.12 -2.50 -5.01
C ALA A 119 13.61 -1.73 -3.76
N TRP A 120 12.74 -0.91 -3.18
CA TRP A 120 13.05 -0.21 -1.93
C TRP A 120 13.29 -1.18 -0.77
N CYS A 121 12.43 -2.18 -0.58
CA CYS A 121 12.58 -3.19 0.46
C CYS A 121 13.91 -3.95 0.33
N LEU A 122 14.24 -4.39 -0.88
CA LEU A 122 15.51 -5.08 -1.15
C LEU A 122 16.72 -4.19 -0.84
N ALA A 123 16.70 -2.92 -1.25
CA ALA A 123 17.76 -1.97 -0.96
C ALA A 123 17.92 -1.71 0.55
N ALA A 124 16.82 -1.76 1.30
CA ALA A 124 16.81 -1.64 2.76
C ALA A 124 17.18 -2.94 3.49
N GLY A 125 17.42 -4.05 2.77
CA GLY A 125 17.85 -5.32 3.34
C GLY A 125 16.72 -6.28 3.72
N TYR A 126 15.46 -5.94 3.47
CA TYR A 126 14.31 -6.81 3.74
C TYR A 126 14.17 -7.88 2.66
N ARG A 127 13.80 -9.10 3.07
CA ARG A 127 13.66 -10.24 2.18
C ARG A 127 12.22 -10.70 2.02
N THR A 128 11.34 -10.28 2.93
CA THR A 128 9.92 -10.64 2.92
C THR A 128 9.07 -9.38 2.92
N VAL A 129 8.02 -9.38 2.13
CA VAL A 129 7.00 -8.32 2.10
C VAL A 129 5.64 -8.98 2.23
N ALA A 130 4.80 -8.47 3.12
CA ALA A 130 3.46 -8.97 3.35
C ALA A 130 2.40 -7.98 2.86
N LEU A 131 1.21 -8.47 2.58
CA LEU A 131 0.01 -7.68 2.30
C LEU A 131 -1.26 -8.50 2.54
N ALA A 132 -2.39 -7.82 2.71
CA ALA A 132 -3.71 -8.41 2.63
C ALA A 132 -4.27 -8.15 1.22
N ALA A 133 -4.48 -9.21 0.45
CA ALA A 133 -4.97 -9.10 -0.93
C ALA A 133 -6.49 -8.98 -0.97
N SER A 134 -7.01 -7.98 -1.73
CA SER A 134 -8.39 -8.00 -2.18
C SER A 134 -8.57 -9.06 -3.28
N ASP A 135 -9.81 -9.47 -3.52
CA ASP A 135 -10.11 -10.44 -4.58
C ASP A 135 -9.64 -9.92 -5.96
N ASP A 136 -9.86 -8.65 -6.26
CA ASP A 136 -9.46 -8.03 -7.53
C ASP A 136 -7.93 -7.93 -7.70
N GLY A 137 -7.19 -7.76 -6.61
CA GLY A 137 -5.73 -7.64 -6.64
C GLY A 137 -4.99 -8.97 -6.62
N ARG A 138 -5.64 -10.05 -6.19
CA ARG A 138 -5.01 -11.36 -5.91
C ARG A 138 -4.18 -11.88 -7.08
N SER A 139 -4.72 -11.90 -8.28
CA SER A 139 -4.02 -12.43 -9.47
C SER A 139 -2.75 -11.65 -9.80
N MET A 140 -2.79 -10.32 -9.64
CA MET A 140 -1.62 -9.46 -9.84
C MET A 140 -0.55 -9.76 -8.79
N TYR A 141 -0.91 -9.89 -7.52
CA TYR A 141 0.05 -10.22 -6.46
C TYR A 141 0.65 -11.61 -6.65
N GLN A 142 -0.15 -12.61 -7.01
CA GLN A 142 0.37 -13.95 -7.32
C GLN A 142 1.37 -13.91 -8.49
N SER A 143 1.11 -13.11 -9.51
CA SER A 143 2.06 -12.93 -10.64
C SER A 143 3.36 -12.21 -10.24
N LEU A 144 3.39 -11.54 -9.09
CA LEU A 144 4.58 -10.94 -8.48
C LEU A 144 5.27 -11.88 -7.46
N GLY A 145 4.78 -13.12 -7.33
CA GLY A 145 5.36 -14.13 -6.46
C GLY A 145 4.75 -14.22 -5.05
N TYR A 146 3.71 -13.45 -4.76
CA TYR A 146 3.00 -13.58 -3.48
C TYR A 146 2.26 -14.91 -3.40
N ARG A 147 2.27 -15.48 -2.21
CA ARG A 147 1.56 -16.73 -1.88
C ARG A 147 0.71 -16.51 -0.66
N GLU A 148 -0.41 -17.20 -0.59
CA GLU A 148 -1.26 -17.18 0.59
C GLU A 148 -0.52 -17.77 1.79
N SER A 149 -0.70 -17.16 2.95
CA SER A 149 -0.18 -17.72 4.19
C SER A 149 -1.01 -18.96 4.56
N PRO A 150 -0.36 -20.07 4.93
CA PRO A 150 -1.07 -21.22 5.48
C PRO A 150 -1.70 -20.91 6.86
N GLN A 151 -1.33 -19.79 7.46
CA GLN A 151 -1.82 -19.32 8.76
C GLN A 151 -2.47 -17.94 8.58
N PRO A 152 -3.75 -17.88 8.15
CA PRO A 152 -4.44 -16.61 7.97
C PRO A 152 -4.68 -15.91 9.30
N TYR A 153 -4.69 -14.58 9.28
CA TYR A 153 -5.08 -13.78 10.44
C TYR A 153 -6.55 -14.02 10.80
N MET A 154 -6.82 -14.01 12.11
CA MET A 154 -8.17 -14.06 12.67
C MET A 154 -8.42 -12.79 13.47
N PHE A 155 -9.65 -12.29 13.42
CA PHE A 155 -10.04 -11.06 14.11
C PHE A 155 -11.18 -11.32 15.09
N VAL A 156 -11.18 -10.61 16.21
CA VAL A 156 -12.31 -10.52 17.14
C VAL A 156 -12.51 -9.05 17.53
N THR A 157 -13.74 -8.60 17.52
CA THR A 157 -14.10 -7.29 18.08
C THR A 157 -14.52 -7.50 19.53
N LEU A 158 -13.78 -6.85 20.44
CA LEU A 158 -14.09 -6.91 21.87
C LEU A 158 -15.18 -5.88 22.17
N SER A 159 -16.25 -6.32 22.83
CA SER A 159 -17.31 -5.46 23.38
C SER A 159 -17.11 -5.33 24.89
N HIS A 160 -17.36 -4.12 25.41
CA HIS A 160 -17.40 -3.85 26.84
C HIS A 160 -18.73 -4.29 27.45
#